data_8c439d73f5041e81c314801187ba66ed
#
_entry.id   8c439d73f5041e81c314801187ba66ed
#
_cell.length_a   1.000
_cell.length_b   1.000
_cell.length_c   1.000
_cell.angle_alpha   90.00
_cell.angle_beta   90.00
_cell.angle_gamma   90.00
#
_symmetry.space_group_name_H-M   'P 1'
#
loop_
_entity.id
_entity.type
_entity.pdbx_description
1 polymer ?
#
loop_
_entity_poly.entity_id
_entity_poly.type
_entity_poly.pdbx_seq_one_letter_code
_entity_poly.pdbx_strand_id
1 'polypeptide(L)'
;FEIGRERNQLLEAKAALSLGDISAVIGDLTLPALGANGSAITWESTNESAVDAEGKVTITDTEQTAELTATLTLGNSTVTKTFEVTVAAKSDLEQVVKDRVQVPYTVTDTLPTEFEGGITVRWSNTDGLIAEDGTVSAPDKSTVTTVTASITYGGETFEKELTVLVMEKGAEYVM
;
A
#
# COMPACT_ATOMS: atom_id res chain seq x y z
N PHE A 1 42.35 13.87 -3.87
CA PHE A 1 42.69 12.52 -4.23
C PHE A 1 41.70 11.52 -3.59
N GLU A 2 41.87 11.21 -2.33
CA GLU A 2 40.91 10.42 -1.58
C GLU A 2 39.56 11.13 -1.44
N ILE A 3 39.61 12.43 -1.19
CA ILE A 3 38.41 13.28 -1.07
C ILE A 3 37.60 13.26 -2.36
N GLY A 4 38.27 13.31 -3.52
CA GLY A 4 37.60 13.26 -4.80
C GLY A 4 36.94 11.90 -5.04
N ARG A 5 37.57 10.83 -4.58
CA ARG A 5 37.04 9.47 -4.69
C ARG A 5 35.78 9.29 -3.81
N GLU A 6 35.85 9.73 -2.56
CA GLU A 6 34.72 9.67 -1.64
C GLU A 6 33.53 10.48 -2.18
N ARG A 7 33.79 11.68 -2.71
CA ARG A 7 32.77 12.49 -3.31
C ARG A 7 32.11 11.85 -4.51
N ASN A 8 32.91 11.24 -5.38
CA ASN A 8 32.38 10.52 -6.55
C ASN A 8 31.50 9.35 -6.13
N GLN A 9 31.90 8.60 -5.11
CA GLN A 9 31.12 7.49 -4.57
C GLN A 9 29.82 7.98 -3.93
N LEU A 10 29.85 9.12 -3.27
CA LEU A 10 28.64 9.76 -2.70
C LEU A 10 27.70 10.22 -3.80
N LEU A 11 28.21 10.76 -4.89
CA LEU A 11 27.38 11.20 -6.01
C LEU A 11 26.69 10.00 -6.67
N GLU A 12 27.39 8.85 -6.75
CA GLU A 12 26.78 7.61 -7.21
C GLU A 12 25.70 7.12 -6.26
N ALA A 13 25.96 7.19 -4.96
CA ALA A 13 24.98 6.80 -3.94
C ALA A 13 23.75 7.71 -3.98
N LYS A 14 23.95 9.00 -4.16
CA LYS A 14 22.87 9.98 -4.31
C LYS A 14 22.03 9.66 -5.55
N ALA A 15 22.67 9.36 -6.67
CA ALA A 15 21.95 9.03 -7.91
C ALA A 15 21.15 7.74 -7.79
N ALA A 16 21.65 6.77 -7.01
CA ALA A 16 20.99 5.48 -6.81
C ALA A 16 19.87 5.55 -5.77
N LEU A 17 19.88 6.56 -4.90
CA LEU A 17 18.89 6.68 -3.83
C LEU A 17 17.52 7.05 -4.39
N SER A 18 16.52 6.22 -4.11
CA SER A 18 15.15 6.42 -4.56
C SER A 18 14.17 5.94 -3.50
N LEU A 19 13.04 6.60 -3.41
CA LEU A 19 11.93 6.20 -2.54
C LEU A 19 10.77 5.63 -3.35
N GLY A 20 10.94 5.49 -4.67
CA GLY A 20 9.88 5.03 -5.56
C GLY A 20 8.87 6.12 -5.84
N ASP A 21 7.61 5.74 -6.03
CA ASP A 21 6.54 6.70 -6.29
C ASP A 21 6.05 7.30 -4.97
N ILE A 22 6.30 8.58 -4.76
CA ILE A 22 5.93 9.32 -3.56
C ILE A 22 4.95 10.46 -3.87
N SER A 23 4.26 10.38 -4.99
CA SER A 23 3.29 11.40 -5.42
C SER A 23 1.93 11.28 -4.75
N ALA A 24 1.61 10.12 -4.19
CA ALA A 24 0.36 9.89 -3.47
C ALA A 24 0.54 8.70 -2.49
N VAL A 25 1.26 8.97 -1.41
CA VAL A 25 1.64 7.94 -0.44
C VAL A 25 0.47 7.58 0.46
N ILE A 26 0.22 6.30 0.64
CA ILE A 26 -0.86 5.76 1.48
C ILE A 26 -0.36 4.87 2.62
N GLY A 27 0.94 4.69 2.76
CA GLY A 27 1.52 3.85 3.82
C GLY A 27 2.94 4.28 4.14
N ASP A 28 3.52 3.68 5.17
CA ASP A 28 4.85 4.05 5.63
C ASP A 28 5.91 3.87 4.54
N LEU A 29 6.89 4.74 4.57
CA LEU A 29 8.03 4.71 3.65
C LEU A 29 9.20 4.00 4.29
N THR A 30 9.98 3.28 3.48
CA THR A 30 11.23 2.70 3.93
C THR A 30 12.35 3.69 3.63
N LEU A 31 12.92 4.29 4.66
CA LEU A 31 14.03 5.22 4.53
C LEU A 31 15.33 4.50 4.85
N PRO A 32 16.17 4.22 3.83
CA PRO A 32 17.41 3.47 4.07
C PRO A 32 18.40 4.25 4.92
N ALA A 33 19.07 3.57 5.83
CA ALA A 33 20.13 4.15 6.66
C ALA A 33 21.50 4.01 6.02
N LEU A 34 21.60 3.16 5.00
CA LEU A 34 22.84 2.92 4.26
C LEU A 34 22.57 3.01 2.77
N GLY A 35 23.48 3.66 2.06
CA GLY A 35 23.41 3.79 0.61
C GLY A 35 24.54 3.01 -0.06
N ALA A 36 24.63 3.20 -1.38
CA ALA A 36 25.68 2.59 -2.19
C ALA A 36 27.07 3.00 -1.67
N ASN A 37 28.05 2.16 -1.93
CA ASN A 37 29.45 2.39 -1.55
C ASN A 37 29.67 2.49 -0.04
N GLY A 38 28.72 2.02 0.78
CA GLY A 38 28.82 2.05 2.23
C GLY A 38 28.55 3.40 2.86
N SER A 39 27.92 4.31 2.11
CA SER A 39 27.56 5.63 2.64
C SER A 39 26.51 5.50 3.74
N ALA A 40 26.59 6.36 4.75
CA ALA A 40 25.60 6.46 5.81
C ALA A 40 24.55 7.50 5.41
N ILE A 41 23.29 7.23 5.68
CA ILE A 41 22.20 8.12 5.32
C ILE A 41 21.40 8.50 6.57
N THR A 42 21.20 9.79 6.77
CA THR A 42 20.31 10.31 7.81
C THR A 42 19.20 11.11 7.14
N TRP A 43 18.06 11.20 7.80
CA TRP A 43 16.86 11.80 7.23
C TRP A 43 16.29 12.90 8.11
N GLU A 44 15.74 13.91 7.47
CA GLU A 44 15.02 15.00 8.13
C GLU A 44 13.73 15.28 7.34
N SER A 45 12.67 15.65 8.05
CA SER A 45 11.38 15.99 7.43
C SER A 45 10.98 17.41 7.80
N THR A 46 10.43 18.13 6.82
CA THR A 46 9.90 19.49 7.06
C THR A 46 8.48 19.45 7.65
N ASN A 47 7.82 18.29 7.61
CA ASN A 47 6.47 18.10 8.14
C ASN A 47 6.35 16.72 8.75
N GLU A 48 6.82 16.58 9.98
CA GLU A 48 6.80 15.29 10.69
C GLU A 48 5.39 14.83 11.01
N SER A 49 4.41 15.73 10.96
CA SER A 49 3.00 15.36 11.15
C SER A 49 2.46 14.54 9.98
N ALA A 50 3.04 14.69 8.79
CA ALA A 50 2.67 13.92 7.61
C ALA A 50 3.59 12.72 7.42
N VAL A 51 4.91 12.95 7.42
CA VAL A 51 5.94 11.91 7.29
C VAL A 51 7.06 12.27 8.24
N ASP A 52 7.40 11.39 9.17
CA ASP A 52 8.50 11.66 10.09
C ASP A 52 9.85 11.20 9.53
N ALA A 53 10.91 11.42 10.29
CA ALA A 53 12.27 11.07 9.89
C ALA A 53 12.54 9.57 9.81
N GLU A 54 11.65 8.76 10.34
CA GLU A 54 11.71 7.29 10.22
C GLU A 54 10.89 6.75 9.06
N GLY A 55 10.16 7.63 8.36
CA GLY A 55 9.32 7.24 7.24
C GLY A 55 7.90 6.87 7.61
N LYS A 56 7.51 7.10 8.85
CA LYS A 56 6.15 6.83 9.30
C LYS A 56 5.21 7.88 8.72
N VAL A 57 4.15 7.43 8.07
CA VAL A 57 3.17 8.28 7.39
C VAL A 57 1.89 8.37 8.20
N THR A 58 1.37 9.58 8.37
CA THR A 58 0.08 9.81 9.04
C THR A 58 -0.89 10.40 8.02
N ILE A 59 -1.97 9.68 7.75
CA ILE A 59 -2.99 10.10 6.79
C ILE A 59 -4.09 10.88 7.54
N THR A 60 -4.41 12.05 7.01
CA THR A 60 -5.45 12.91 7.57
C THR A 60 -6.56 13.13 6.54
N ASP A 61 -7.58 13.90 6.90
CA ASP A 61 -8.70 14.18 6.01
C ASP A 61 -8.29 15.00 4.78
N THR A 62 -7.13 15.64 4.83
CA THR A 62 -6.61 16.46 3.72
C THR A 62 -5.26 15.93 3.26
N GLU A 63 -4.96 16.19 1.98
CA GLU A 63 -3.66 15.87 1.41
C GLU A 63 -2.58 16.70 2.11
N GLN A 64 -1.44 16.06 2.42
CA GLN A 64 -0.31 16.71 3.09
C GLN A 64 0.94 16.54 2.24
N THR A 65 1.86 17.48 2.38
CA THR A 65 3.16 17.40 1.73
C THR A 65 4.27 17.52 2.76
N ALA A 66 5.37 16.85 2.50
CA ALA A 66 6.58 16.93 3.32
C ALA A 66 7.80 16.85 2.42
N GLU A 67 8.84 17.58 2.79
CA GLU A 67 10.11 17.48 2.09
C GLU A 67 11.05 16.65 2.97
N LEU A 68 11.51 15.53 2.44
CA LEU A 68 12.46 14.66 3.13
C LEU A 68 13.85 14.94 2.58
N THR A 69 14.79 15.24 3.45
CA THR A 69 16.18 15.47 3.07
C THR A 69 17.04 14.34 3.58
N ALA A 70 17.68 13.64 2.65
CA ALA A 70 18.65 12.60 2.96
C ALA A 70 20.05 13.23 2.97
N THR A 71 20.79 13.01 4.04
CA THR A 71 22.19 13.40 4.14
C THR A 71 23.03 12.16 4.03
N LEU A 72 23.81 12.05 2.95
CA LEU A 72 24.68 10.91 2.69
C LEU A 72 26.13 11.28 3.07
N THR A 73 26.76 10.46 3.90
CA THR A 73 28.12 10.69 4.38
C THR A 73 28.99 9.49 4.08
N LEU A 74 30.19 9.76 3.58
CA LEU A 74 31.21 8.73 3.36
C LEU A 74 32.57 9.36 3.68
N GLY A 75 33.25 8.84 4.71
CA GLY A 75 34.47 9.44 5.20
C GLY A 75 34.26 10.87 5.68
N ASN A 76 34.95 11.81 5.08
CA ASN A 76 34.83 13.22 5.41
C ASN A 76 33.95 14.01 4.41
N SER A 77 33.33 13.30 3.46
CA SER A 77 32.49 13.92 2.44
C SER A 77 31.01 13.74 2.75
N THR A 78 30.21 14.73 2.41
CA THR A 78 28.77 14.72 2.66
C THR A 78 28.03 15.34 1.47
N VAL A 79 26.92 14.71 1.05
CA VAL A 79 26.02 15.27 0.05
C VAL A 79 24.58 15.09 0.54
N THR A 80 23.68 15.91 0.02
CA THR A 80 22.26 15.83 0.38
C THR A 80 21.40 15.58 -0.84
N LYS A 81 20.26 14.95 -0.62
CA LYS A 81 19.23 14.75 -1.65
C LYS A 81 17.86 14.97 -1.02
N THR A 82 17.05 15.74 -1.69
CA THR A 82 15.72 16.12 -1.20
C THR A 82 14.64 15.43 -2.02
N PHE A 83 13.61 14.96 -1.32
CA PHE A 83 12.45 14.32 -1.92
C PHE A 83 11.18 15.05 -1.47
N GLU A 84 10.33 15.41 -2.41
CA GLU A 84 9.03 15.97 -2.09
C GLU A 84 8.03 14.81 -2.03
N VAL A 85 7.43 14.62 -0.86
CA VAL A 85 6.48 13.54 -0.61
C VAL A 85 5.09 14.13 -0.48
N THR A 86 4.13 13.57 -1.20
CA THR A 86 2.71 13.91 -1.07
C THR A 86 2.01 12.74 -0.40
N VAL A 87 1.37 13.01 0.73
CA VAL A 87 0.58 12.00 1.45
C VAL A 87 -0.88 12.19 1.06
N ALA A 88 -1.50 11.13 0.56
CA ALA A 88 -2.88 11.17 0.09
C ALA A 88 -3.86 11.47 1.23
N ALA A 89 -4.97 12.12 0.90
CA ALA A 89 -6.06 12.32 1.84
C ALA A 89 -6.77 11.00 2.14
N LYS A 90 -7.46 10.91 3.27
CA LYS A 90 -8.17 9.70 3.69
C LYS A 90 -9.19 9.23 2.64
N SER A 91 -9.86 10.15 1.96
CA SER A 91 -10.81 9.80 0.90
C SER A 91 -10.12 9.13 -0.29
N ASP A 92 -8.92 9.57 -0.64
CA ASP A 92 -8.13 8.98 -1.71
C ASP A 92 -7.61 7.60 -1.30
N LEU A 93 -7.22 7.44 -0.03
CA LEU A 93 -6.84 6.15 0.53
C LEU A 93 -7.99 5.15 0.40
N GLU A 94 -9.19 5.57 0.79
CA GLU A 94 -10.39 4.75 0.70
C GLU A 94 -10.62 4.26 -0.73
N GLN A 95 -10.52 5.17 -1.70
CA GLN A 95 -10.73 4.84 -3.11
C GLN A 95 -9.70 3.83 -3.60
N VAL A 96 -8.43 4.05 -3.30
CA VAL A 96 -7.34 3.15 -3.72
C VAL A 96 -7.52 1.76 -3.11
N VAL A 97 -7.85 1.69 -1.82
CA VAL A 97 -8.02 0.41 -1.11
C VAL A 97 -9.23 -0.34 -1.67
N LYS A 98 -10.34 0.35 -1.88
CA LYS A 98 -11.54 -0.27 -2.47
C LYS A 98 -11.29 -0.79 -3.88
N ASP A 99 -10.54 -0.05 -4.68
CA ASP A 99 -10.23 -0.46 -6.06
C ASP A 99 -9.37 -1.72 -6.13
N ARG A 100 -8.60 -2.00 -5.09
CA ARG A 100 -7.78 -3.20 -5.01
C ARG A 100 -8.56 -4.45 -4.62
N VAL A 101 -9.73 -4.27 -4.00
CA VAL A 101 -10.57 -5.39 -3.58
C VAL A 101 -11.56 -5.70 -4.69
N GLN A 102 -11.20 -6.66 -5.53
CA GLN A 102 -12.00 -7.09 -6.66
C GLN A 102 -12.10 -8.61 -6.67
N VAL A 103 -13.27 -9.12 -7.03
CA VAL A 103 -13.51 -10.54 -7.17
C VAL A 103 -14.27 -10.78 -8.48
N PRO A 104 -14.17 -11.99 -9.07
CA PRO A 104 -14.93 -12.29 -10.28
C PRO A 104 -16.42 -12.19 -10.01
N TYR A 105 -17.20 -11.78 -11.00
CA TYR A 105 -18.66 -11.74 -10.89
C TYR A 105 -19.21 -13.14 -10.59
N THR A 106 -18.69 -14.14 -11.29
CA THR A 106 -19.10 -15.54 -11.09
C THR A 106 -18.23 -16.16 -10.02
N VAL A 107 -18.86 -16.61 -8.93
CA VAL A 107 -18.18 -17.17 -7.76
C VAL A 107 -18.46 -18.66 -7.67
N THR A 108 -17.40 -19.46 -7.73
CA THR A 108 -17.48 -20.92 -7.59
C THR A 108 -16.66 -21.42 -6.41
N ASP A 109 -15.80 -20.57 -5.88
CA ASP A 109 -14.80 -20.94 -4.89
C ASP A 109 -14.73 -19.88 -3.79
N THR A 110 -13.97 -20.18 -2.74
CA THR A 110 -13.77 -19.27 -1.60
C THR A 110 -13.24 -17.91 -2.07
N LEU A 111 -13.85 -16.85 -1.55
CA LEU A 111 -13.37 -15.49 -1.83
C LEU A 111 -12.10 -15.20 -1.02
N PRO A 112 -11.15 -14.44 -1.59
CA PRO A 112 -9.92 -14.13 -0.88
C PRO A 112 -10.18 -13.19 0.29
N THR A 113 -9.41 -13.35 1.37
CA THR A 113 -9.48 -12.48 2.55
C THR A 113 -8.25 -11.58 2.67
N GLU A 114 -7.26 -11.80 1.81
CA GLU A 114 -6.05 -10.98 1.78
C GLU A 114 -5.79 -10.51 0.36
N PHE A 115 -5.43 -9.25 0.24
CA PHE A 115 -5.09 -8.64 -1.04
C PHE A 115 -3.72 -8.00 -0.94
N GLU A 116 -3.11 -7.73 -2.07
CA GLU A 116 -1.80 -7.15 -2.16
C GLU A 116 -1.70 -5.82 -1.40
N GLY A 117 -0.61 -5.60 -0.71
CA GLY A 117 -0.35 -4.36 0.03
C GLY A 117 -0.81 -4.37 1.48
N GLY A 118 -1.10 -5.55 2.04
CA GLY A 118 -1.51 -5.64 3.45
C GLY A 118 -2.99 -5.34 3.68
N ILE A 119 -3.80 -5.47 2.64
CA ILE A 119 -5.24 -5.28 2.73
C ILE A 119 -5.88 -6.59 3.15
N THR A 120 -6.71 -6.55 4.21
CA THR A 120 -7.49 -7.71 4.66
C THR A 120 -8.96 -7.43 4.50
N VAL A 121 -9.73 -8.50 4.25
CA VAL A 121 -11.18 -8.37 4.00
C VAL A 121 -11.94 -9.41 4.81
N ARG A 122 -13.03 -8.97 5.40
CA ARG A 122 -14.02 -9.81 6.04
C ARG A 122 -15.30 -9.69 5.21
N TRP A 123 -15.88 -10.82 4.88
CA TRP A 123 -17.06 -10.82 4.02
C TRP A 123 -18.35 -10.95 4.82
N SER A 124 -19.43 -10.37 4.32
CA SER A 124 -20.76 -10.59 4.87
C SER A 124 -21.78 -10.72 3.74
N ASN A 125 -22.77 -11.57 3.93
CA ASN A 125 -23.78 -11.85 2.92
C ASN A 125 -25.10 -12.18 3.60
N THR A 126 -26.13 -11.41 3.32
CA THR A 126 -27.44 -11.57 3.96
C THR A 126 -28.16 -12.85 3.53
N ASP A 127 -27.79 -13.40 2.37
CA ASP A 127 -28.40 -14.65 1.87
C ASP A 127 -27.74 -15.89 2.44
N GLY A 128 -26.66 -15.74 3.22
CA GLY A 128 -25.97 -16.83 3.85
C GLY A 128 -25.16 -17.71 2.91
N LEU A 129 -24.92 -17.25 1.69
CA LEU A 129 -24.16 -18.00 0.68
C LEU A 129 -22.66 -17.82 0.83
N ILE A 130 -22.23 -16.75 1.48
CA ILE A 130 -20.82 -16.42 1.65
C ILE A 130 -20.56 -16.10 3.12
N ALA A 131 -19.65 -16.86 3.74
CA ALA A 131 -19.28 -16.69 5.15
C ALA A 131 -18.24 -15.57 5.32
N GLU A 132 -18.00 -15.16 6.55
CA GLU A 132 -17.05 -14.10 6.86
C GLU A 132 -15.64 -14.36 6.34
N ASP A 133 -15.24 -15.62 6.30
CA ASP A 133 -13.92 -16.04 5.82
C ASP A 133 -13.89 -16.24 4.29
N GLY A 134 -14.96 -15.89 3.60
CA GLY A 134 -15.07 -16.03 2.16
C GLY A 134 -15.54 -17.40 1.70
N THR A 135 -15.80 -18.33 2.61
CA THR A 135 -16.27 -19.67 2.26
C THR A 135 -17.63 -19.57 1.56
N VAL A 136 -17.76 -20.22 0.42
CA VAL A 136 -18.97 -20.18 -0.40
C VAL A 136 -19.79 -21.43 -0.18
N SER A 137 -21.09 -21.27 0.09
CA SER A 137 -22.05 -22.36 0.19
C SER A 137 -22.87 -22.36 -1.11
N ALA A 138 -22.58 -23.30 -1.98
CA ALA A 138 -23.25 -23.37 -3.28
C ALA A 138 -24.75 -23.61 -3.13
N PRO A 139 -25.62 -22.79 -3.74
CA PRO A 139 -27.05 -22.97 -3.68
C PRO A 139 -27.52 -24.05 -4.65
N ASP A 140 -28.80 -24.41 -4.59
CA ASP A 140 -29.39 -25.38 -5.52
C ASP A 140 -29.54 -24.80 -6.92
N LYS A 141 -29.62 -23.47 -7.03
CA LYS A 141 -29.66 -22.77 -8.31
C LYS A 141 -28.72 -21.58 -8.23
N SER A 142 -28.02 -21.30 -9.32
CA SER A 142 -27.13 -20.15 -9.39
C SER A 142 -27.90 -18.89 -9.01
N THR A 143 -27.36 -18.14 -8.05
CA THR A 143 -28.05 -17.01 -7.41
C THR A 143 -27.21 -15.76 -7.47
N VAL A 144 -27.81 -14.66 -7.91
CA VAL A 144 -27.18 -13.34 -7.83
C VAL A 144 -27.43 -12.79 -6.42
N THR A 145 -26.36 -12.38 -5.77
CA THR A 145 -26.44 -11.84 -4.41
C THR A 145 -25.46 -10.70 -4.23
N THR A 146 -25.69 -9.90 -3.20
CA THR A 146 -24.79 -8.82 -2.83
C THR A 146 -23.94 -9.26 -1.64
N VAL A 147 -22.63 -9.12 -1.78
CA VAL A 147 -21.70 -9.39 -0.69
C VAL A 147 -21.05 -8.09 -0.28
N THR A 148 -20.89 -7.89 1.03
CA THR A 148 -20.22 -6.71 1.56
C THR A 148 -18.83 -7.09 2.02
N ALA A 149 -17.84 -6.35 1.51
CA ALA A 149 -16.45 -6.49 1.92
C ALA A 149 -16.16 -5.45 3.01
N SER A 150 -15.81 -5.89 4.21
CA SER A 150 -15.30 -5.03 5.26
C SER A 150 -13.78 -5.05 5.12
N ILE A 151 -13.23 -3.97 4.59
CA ILE A 151 -11.84 -3.88 4.17
C ILE A 151 -11.03 -3.16 5.25
N THR A 152 -9.95 -3.79 5.72
CA THR A 152 -9.07 -3.19 6.72
C THR A 152 -7.70 -2.93 6.11
N TYR A 153 -7.20 -1.73 6.31
CA TYR A 153 -5.89 -1.31 5.86
C TYR A 153 -5.36 -0.22 6.81
N GLY A 154 -4.17 -0.46 7.37
CA GLY A 154 -3.51 0.55 8.22
C GLY A 154 -4.30 1.02 9.42
N GLY A 155 -5.14 0.16 10.01
CA GLY A 155 -5.99 0.52 11.13
C GLY A 155 -7.31 1.18 10.76
N GLU A 156 -7.54 1.42 9.47
CA GLU A 156 -8.79 1.98 8.95
C GLU A 156 -9.65 0.87 8.35
N THR A 157 -10.95 1.00 8.45
CA THR A 157 -11.89 0.03 7.90
C THR A 157 -12.87 0.73 6.95
N PHE A 158 -13.05 0.14 5.77
CA PHE A 158 -13.94 0.65 4.74
C PHE A 158 -14.89 -0.47 4.29
N GLU A 159 -16.05 -0.11 3.80
CA GLU A 159 -17.01 -1.09 3.27
C GLU A 159 -17.21 -0.91 1.77
N LYS A 160 -17.31 -2.03 1.07
CA LYS A 160 -17.58 -2.06 -0.36
C LYS A 160 -18.62 -3.16 -0.64
N GLU A 161 -19.67 -2.82 -1.38
CA GLU A 161 -20.66 -3.78 -1.81
C GLU A 161 -20.31 -4.30 -3.21
N LEU A 162 -20.42 -5.60 -3.41
CA LEU A 162 -20.15 -6.26 -4.67
C LEU A 162 -21.33 -7.17 -5.02
N THR A 163 -21.76 -7.14 -6.28
CA THR A 163 -22.80 -8.02 -6.77
C THR A 163 -22.10 -9.21 -7.44
N VAL A 164 -22.43 -10.41 -7.01
CA VAL A 164 -21.82 -11.64 -7.54
C VAL A 164 -22.88 -12.67 -7.87
N LEU A 165 -22.54 -13.57 -8.80
CA LEU A 165 -23.36 -14.73 -9.14
C LEU A 165 -22.71 -15.95 -8.49
N VAL A 166 -23.36 -16.50 -7.46
CA VAL A 166 -22.89 -17.72 -6.80
C VAL A 166 -23.43 -18.91 -7.59
N MET A 167 -22.52 -19.73 -8.09
CA MET A 167 -22.87 -20.85 -8.94
C MET A 167 -23.54 -21.97 -8.16
N GLU A 168 -24.47 -22.65 -8.82
CA GLU A 168 -25.20 -23.76 -8.22
C GLU A 168 -24.29 -24.93 -7.90
N LYS A 169 -24.77 -25.76 -6.99
CA LYS A 169 -24.10 -26.99 -6.56
C LYS A 169 -23.90 -27.94 -7.75
N GLY A 170 -22.65 -28.36 -7.91
CA GLY A 170 -22.31 -29.28 -9.00
C GLY A 170 -22.12 -28.60 -10.35
N ALA A 171 -22.16 -27.27 -10.41
CA ALA A 171 -21.87 -26.56 -11.66
C ALA A 171 -20.40 -26.73 -12.00
N GLU A 172 -20.14 -27.12 -13.25
CA GLU A 172 -18.79 -27.23 -13.77
C GLU A 172 -18.61 -26.25 -14.90
N TYR A 173 -17.42 -25.66 -14.95
CA TYR A 173 -17.05 -24.81 -16.05
C TYR A 173 -16.68 -25.69 -17.22
N VAL A 174 -17.57 -25.78 -18.21
CA VAL A 174 -17.31 -26.50 -19.45
C VAL A 174 -16.92 -25.46 -20.48
N MET A 175 -15.70 -25.55 -20.92
CA MET A 175 -15.20 -24.66 -21.97
C MET A 175 -15.26 -25.33 -23.32
#